data_25781687b949cd415a16e1d1eb0893e9
#
_entry.id   25781687b949cd415a16e1d1eb0893e9
#
_cell.length_a   1.000
_cell.length_b   1.000
_cell.length_c   1.000
_cell.angle_alpha   90.00
_cell.angle_beta   90.00
_cell.angle_gamma   90.00
#
_symmetry.space_group_name_H-M   'P 1'
#
loop_
_entity.id
_entity.type
_entity.pdbx_description
1 polymer ?
#
loop_
_entity_poly.entity_id
_entity_poly.type
_entity_poly.pdbx_seq_one_letter_code
_entity_poly.pdbx_strand_id
1 'polypeptide(L)'
;MTDIMVADRIKNLREQANFIQAALARKLGVTRSSVNAWEMGISLPSTHYVKELASIFNVSADYLLGLDSSSTISVSGLSDFDVEMIYRLVQYIRIKNGEDIQIP
;
A
#
# COMPACT_ATOMS: atom_id res chain seq x y z
N MET A 1 -1.06 -18.27 1.73
CA MET A 1 0.13 -17.85 2.44
C MET A 1 0.19 -16.37 2.62
N THR A 2 -0.45 -15.95 3.70
CA THR A 2 -0.58 -14.54 4.02
C THR A 2 0.77 -13.86 4.26
N ASP A 3 1.72 -14.58 4.86
CA ASP A 3 3.02 -14.00 5.19
C ASP A 3 3.81 -13.58 3.96
N ILE A 4 3.76 -14.39 2.90
CA ILE A 4 4.43 -14.06 1.64
C ILE A 4 3.77 -12.84 1.00
N MET A 5 2.45 -12.77 1.05
CA MET A 5 1.70 -11.66 0.48
C MET A 5 2.03 -10.34 1.20
N VAL A 6 2.07 -10.37 2.52
CA VAL A 6 2.42 -9.18 3.31
C VAL A 6 3.86 -8.75 2.99
N ALA A 7 4.78 -9.70 2.96
CA ALA A 7 6.19 -9.45 2.65
C ALA A 7 6.34 -8.76 1.29
N ASP A 8 5.69 -9.30 0.27
CA ASP A 8 5.76 -8.75 -1.08
C ASP A 8 5.16 -7.36 -1.16
N ARG A 9 4.05 -7.13 -0.46
CA ARG A 9 3.39 -5.82 -0.48
C ARG A 9 4.24 -4.75 0.19
N ILE A 10 4.84 -5.06 1.32
CA ILE A 10 5.74 -4.12 2.00
C ILE A 10 6.92 -3.78 1.09
N LYS A 11 7.55 -4.78 0.50
CA LYS A 11 8.69 -4.57 -0.38
C LYS A 11 8.31 -3.73 -1.60
N ASN A 12 7.21 -4.09 -2.25
CA ASN A 12 6.77 -3.39 -3.45
C ASN A 12 6.41 -1.94 -3.16
N LEU A 13 5.70 -1.69 -2.07
CA LEU A 13 5.35 -0.32 -1.68
C LEU A 13 6.58 0.49 -1.34
N ARG A 14 7.53 -0.11 -0.64
CA ARG A 14 8.80 0.56 -0.32
C ARG A 14 9.56 0.95 -1.60
N GLU A 15 9.67 0.01 -2.53
CA GLU A 15 10.39 0.26 -3.78
C GLU A 15 9.68 1.30 -4.63
N GLN A 16 8.37 1.26 -4.70
CA GLN A 16 7.58 2.26 -5.43
C GLN A 16 7.74 3.66 -4.84
N ALA A 17 7.95 3.74 -3.53
CA ALA A 17 8.19 5.01 -2.85
C ALA A 17 9.65 5.43 -2.89
N ASN A 18 10.51 4.65 -3.55
CA ASN A 18 11.94 4.92 -3.69
C ASN A 18 12.70 4.95 -2.36
N PHE A 19 12.27 4.13 -1.39
CA PHE A 19 12.97 3.98 -0.13
C PHE A 19 13.88 2.75 -0.18
N ILE A 20 15.11 2.89 0.32
CA ILE A 20 15.91 1.71 0.69
C ILE A 20 15.43 1.22 2.05
N GLN A 21 15.74 -0.03 2.39
CA GLN A 21 15.29 -0.61 3.66
C GLN A 21 15.72 0.23 4.87
N ALA A 22 16.95 0.74 4.86
CA ALA A 22 17.44 1.55 5.96
C ALA A 22 16.64 2.85 6.15
N ALA A 23 16.21 3.47 5.06
CA ALA A 23 15.42 4.69 5.12
C ALA A 23 14.03 4.42 5.72
N LEU A 24 13.39 3.34 5.30
CA LEU A 24 12.10 2.95 5.86
C LEU A 24 12.24 2.62 7.35
N ALA A 25 13.30 1.90 7.71
CA ALA A 25 13.57 1.56 9.10
C ALA A 25 13.69 2.81 9.96
N ARG A 26 14.41 3.83 9.47
CA ARG A 26 14.54 5.11 10.20
C ARG A 26 13.19 5.79 10.40
N LYS A 27 12.35 5.79 9.37
CA LYS A 27 11.01 6.40 9.48
C LYS A 27 10.17 5.72 10.54
N LEU A 28 10.32 4.41 10.69
CA LEU A 28 9.54 3.63 11.64
C LEU A 28 10.19 3.53 13.02
N GLY A 29 11.44 3.92 13.15
CA GLY A 29 12.17 3.76 14.40
C GLY A 29 12.54 2.33 14.72
N VAL A 30 12.78 1.51 13.70
CA VAL A 30 13.18 0.10 13.85
C VAL A 30 14.53 -0.11 13.17
N THR A 31 15.07 -1.31 13.30
CA THR A 31 16.34 -1.66 12.63
C THR A 31 16.07 -2.05 11.18
N ARG A 32 17.09 -1.91 10.34
CA ARG A 32 17.01 -2.40 8.96
C ARG A 32 16.74 -3.90 8.93
N SER A 33 17.30 -4.64 9.89
CA SER A 33 17.06 -6.08 10.00
C SER A 33 15.59 -6.41 10.20
N SER A 34 14.86 -5.59 10.95
CA SER A 34 13.42 -5.78 11.14
C SER A 34 12.68 -5.63 9.82
N VAL A 35 12.98 -4.58 9.07
CA VAL A 35 12.34 -4.36 7.76
C VAL A 35 12.67 -5.53 6.83
N ASN A 36 13.93 -5.96 6.82
CA ASN A 36 14.32 -7.08 5.98
C ASN A 36 13.59 -8.36 6.38
N ALA A 37 13.43 -8.62 7.66
CA ALA A 37 12.71 -9.80 8.13
C ALA A 37 11.25 -9.78 7.65
N TRP A 38 10.61 -8.62 7.68
CA TRP A 38 9.24 -8.50 7.15
C TRP A 38 9.19 -8.78 5.65
N GLU A 39 10.15 -8.27 4.89
CA GLU A 39 10.17 -8.42 3.44
C GLU A 39 10.58 -9.82 3.00
N MET A 40 11.26 -10.54 3.86
CA MET A 40 11.64 -11.94 3.59
C MET A 40 10.56 -12.94 4.06
N GLY A 41 9.51 -12.45 4.71
CA GLY A 41 8.47 -13.32 5.23
C GLY A 41 8.88 -14.08 6.49
N ILE A 42 9.97 -13.66 7.15
CA ILE A 42 10.47 -14.31 8.36
C ILE A 42 9.61 -13.93 9.56
N SER A 43 9.17 -12.68 9.62
CA SER A 43 8.32 -12.19 10.69
C SER A 43 7.31 -11.21 10.12
N LEU A 44 6.24 -10.98 10.88
CA LEU A 44 5.22 -9.99 10.54
C LEU A 44 5.42 -8.74 11.38
N PRO A 45 5.17 -7.56 10.82
CA PRO A 45 5.16 -6.37 11.66
C PRO A 45 4.01 -6.43 12.66
N SER A 46 4.21 -5.86 13.85
CA SER A 46 3.15 -5.75 14.84
C SER A 46 2.06 -4.83 14.34
N THR A 47 0.90 -4.85 15.01
CA THR A 47 -0.22 -3.96 14.67
C THR A 47 0.20 -2.50 14.60
N HIS A 48 1.03 -2.06 15.54
CA HIS A 48 1.54 -0.70 15.54
C HIS A 48 2.27 -0.36 14.25
N TYR A 49 3.16 -1.24 13.79
CA TYR A 49 3.93 -0.98 12.58
C TYR A 49 3.10 -1.18 11.31
N VAL A 50 2.10 -2.05 11.34
CA VAL A 50 1.15 -2.15 10.22
C VAL A 50 0.44 -0.81 10.03
N LYS A 51 -0.01 -0.18 11.11
CA LYS A 51 -0.66 1.14 11.05
C LYS A 51 0.28 2.21 10.51
N GLU A 52 1.53 2.20 10.99
CA GLU A 52 2.53 3.16 10.53
C GLU A 52 2.84 2.97 9.04
N LEU A 53 3.02 1.74 8.60
CA LEU A 53 3.29 1.44 7.19
C LEU A 53 2.12 1.86 6.32
N ALA A 54 0.90 1.58 6.74
CA ALA A 54 -0.30 1.98 6.00
C ALA A 54 -0.34 3.50 5.83
N SER A 55 0.00 4.24 6.88
CA SER A 55 0.05 5.69 6.84
C SER A 55 1.15 6.21 5.90
N ILE A 56 2.34 5.64 5.99
CA ILE A 56 3.48 6.06 5.16
C ILE A 56 3.17 5.84 3.68
N PHE A 57 2.57 4.71 3.34
CA PHE A 57 2.32 4.34 1.95
C PHE A 57 0.94 4.74 1.44
N ASN A 58 0.10 5.34 2.28
CA ASN A 58 -1.26 5.77 1.91
C ASN A 58 -2.10 4.62 1.37
N VAL A 59 -2.02 3.49 2.04
CA VAL A 59 -2.85 2.31 1.74
C VAL A 59 -3.58 1.90 3.02
N SER A 60 -4.57 1.02 2.88
CA SER A 60 -5.27 0.49 4.04
C SER A 60 -4.42 -0.59 4.72
N ALA A 61 -4.64 -0.77 6.02
CA ALA A 61 -4.03 -1.89 6.74
C ALA A 61 -4.52 -3.23 6.16
N ASP A 62 -5.77 -3.29 5.74
CA ASP A 62 -6.32 -4.50 5.12
C ASP A 62 -5.58 -4.86 3.83
N TYR A 63 -5.24 -3.86 3.02
CA TYR A 63 -4.43 -4.12 1.83
C TYR A 63 -3.07 -4.69 2.19
N LEU A 64 -2.39 -4.07 3.17
CA LEU A 64 -1.08 -4.57 3.61
C LEU A 64 -1.15 -6.00 4.11
N LEU A 65 -2.22 -6.34 4.82
CA LEU A 65 -2.39 -7.66 5.42
C LEU A 65 -2.96 -8.69 4.46
N GLY A 66 -3.31 -8.27 3.24
CA GLY A 66 -3.87 -9.19 2.26
C GLY A 66 -5.29 -9.62 2.57
N LEU A 67 -6.01 -8.83 3.36
CA LEU A 67 -7.40 -9.14 3.75
C LEU A 67 -8.40 -8.64 2.72
N ASP A 68 -8.01 -7.65 1.90
CA ASP A 68 -8.85 -7.14 0.82
C ASP A 68 -8.44 -7.76 -0.49
N SER A 69 -9.41 -8.17 -1.27
CA SER A 69 -9.17 -8.68 -2.62
C SER A 69 -8.89 -7.56 -3.62
N SER A 70 -9.23 -6.33 -3.27
CA SER A 70 -8.98 -5.16 -4.12
C SER A 70 -8.02 -4.21 -3.43
N SER A 71 -7.19 -3.57 -4.24
CA SER A 71 -6.26 -2.55 -3.74
C SER A 71 -7.02 -1.25 -3.49
N THR A 72 -6.62 -0.55 -2.43
CA THR A 72 -7.20 0.76 -2.11
C THR A 72 -6.07 1.76 -1.87
N ILE A 73 -6.36 3.02 -2.14
CA ILE A 73 -5.46 4.12 -1.79
C ILE A 73 -6.23 5.11 -0.92
N SER A 74 -5.50 5.78 -0.03
CA SER A 74 -6.12 6.79 0.82
C SER A 74 -6.26 8.09 0.05
N VAL A 75 -7.43 8.70 0.14
CA VAL A 75 -7.67 10.04 -0.40
C VAL A 75 -7.78 11.08 0.72
N SER A 76 -7.41 10.72 1.94
CA SER A 76 -7.37 11.66 3.05
C SER A 76 -6.49 12.85 2.72
N GLY A 77 -6.99 14.04 3.03
CA GLY A 77 -6.23 15.27 2.80
C GLY A 77 -6.35 15.82 1.38
N LEU A 78 -7.03 15.11 0.49
CA LEU A 78 -7.26 15.61 -0.86
C LEU A 78 -8.58 16.35 -0.94
N SER A 79 -8.65 17.35 -1.80
CA SER A 79 -9.89 18.09 -2.04
C SER A 79 -10.89 17.23 -2.82
N ASP A 80 -12.16 17.64 -2.81
CA ASP A 80 -13.18 16.94 -3.59
C ASP A 80 -12.84 16.97 -5.09
N PHE A 81 -12.26 18.07 -5.56
CA PHE A 81 -11.83 18.19 -6.94
C PHE A 81 -10.75 17.16 -7.28
N ASP A 82 -9.76 17.02 -6.38
CA ASP A 82 -8.67 16.05 -6.57
C ASP A 82 -9.19 14.61 -6.58
N VAL A 83 -10.11 14.30 -5.68
CA VAL A 83 -10.72 12.97 -5.61
C VAL A 83 -11.48 12.68 -6.90
N GLU A 84 -12.24 13.66 -7.42
CA GLU A 84 -12.97 13.48 -8.66
C GLU A 84 -12.03 13.24 -9.84
N MET A 85 -10.89 13.93 -9.86
CA MET A 85 -9.90 13.72 -10.93
C MET A 85 -9.34 12.30 -10.90
N ILE A 86 -9.05 11.78 -9.71
CA ILE A 86 -8.58 10.40 -9.55
C ILE A 86 -9.66 9.44 -10.04
N TYR A 87 -10.91 9.67 -9.67
CA TYR A 87 -12.02 8.83 -10.09
C TYR A 87 -12.14 8.79 -11.62
N ARG A 88 -12.06 9.95 -12.26
CA ARG A 88 -12.13 10.04 -13.72
C ARG A 88 -10.99 9.30 -14.39
N LEU A 89 -9.78 9.40 -13.82
CA LEU A 89 -8.62 8.68 -14.34
C LEU A 89 -8.84 7.17 -14.26
N VAL A 90 -9.35 6.69 -13.14
CA VAL A 90 -9.65 5.27 -12.97
C VAL A 90 -10.66 4.81 -14.01
N GLN A 91 -11.73 5.59 -14.23
CA GLN A 91 -12.74 5.26 -15.23
C GLN A 91 -12.16 5.23 -16.65
N TYR A 92 -11.31 6.20 -16.97
CA TYR A 92 -10.63 6.24 -18.26
C TYR A 92 -9.80 4.97 -18.49
N ILE A 93 -9.04 4.56 -17.49
CA ILE A 93 -8.20 3.37 -17.59
C ILE A 93 -9.06 2.11 -17.76
N ARG A 94 -10.17 2.02 -17.06
CA ARG A 94 -11.09 0.88 -17.20
C ARG A 94 -11.67 0.80 -18.60
N ILE A 95 -12.09 1.92 -19.15
CA ILE A 95 -12.61 1.98 -20.53
C ILE A 95 -11.52 1.55 -21.51
N LYS A 96 -10.32 2.08 -21.34
CA LYS A 96 -9.18 1.75 -22.17
C LYS A 96 -8.87 0.25 -22.14
N ASN A 97 -9.08 -0.39 -20.99
CA ASN A 97 -8.84 -1.83 -20.83
C ASN A 97 -10.03 -2.68 -21.27
N GLY A 98 -11.07 -2.08 -21.83
CA GLY A 98 -12.22 -2.82 -22.36
C GLY A 98 -13.23 -3.23 -21.32
N GLU A 99 -13.20 -2.65 -20.12
CA GLU A 99 -14.20 -2.95 -19.10
C GLU A 99 -15.50 -2.19 -19.37
N ASP A 100 -16.63 -2.85 -19.13
CA ASP A 100 -17.93 -2.19 -19.18
C ASP A 100 -18.08 -1.28 -17.97
N ILE A 101 -18.41 -0.02 -18.22
CA ILE A 101 -18.64 0.95 -17.18
C ILE A 101 -20.15 1.05 -16.95
N GLN A 102 -20.59 0.71 -15.74
CA GLN A 102 -21.97 0.89 -15.35
C GLN A 102 -22.20 2.37 -15.08
N ILE A 103 -23.04 2.98 -15.87
CA ILE A 103 -23.42 4.37 -15.68
C ILE A 103 -24.70 4.40 -14.90
N PRO A 104 -24.70 4.96 -13.68
CA PRO A 104 -25.91 5.02 -12.89
C PRO A 104 -26.96 5.92 -13.47
#